data_7afe1bcf93aa315bff83d31dd0bcf75e
#
_entry.id   7afe1bcf93aa315bff83d31dd0bcf75e
#
_cell.length_a   1.000
_cell.length_b   1.000
_cell.length_c   1.000
_cell.angle_alpha   90.00
_cell.angle_beta   90.00
_cell.angle_gamma   90.00
#
_symmetry.space_group_name_H-M   'P 1'
#
loop_
_entity.id
_entity.type
_entity.pdbx_description
1 polymer ?
#
loop_
_entity_poly.entity_id
_entity_poly.type
_entity_poly.pdbx_seq_one_letter_code
_entity_poly.pdbx_strand_id
1 'polypeptide(L)'
;MKQQVGTLDAIPAKRMFLSIIADYDLNKSICELIDNAFDVWTRNNRVGPICIDVDLDQDERKITVTDNAGGIPPAELRNIVGPGQSGSSPEDETIGIFGVGTKRAVVALARQVRVSTRFRDDKTYQIEFDDSWLNDEDWTLPYYQVHLIEPQTTVVELSSLRVSVEQAQQSLLRNHLGATYAKFLDLKNVSLRMNSEPVLARFFDKWSYPPNYEPHHYYGTFTSPKGREISIDVLAGLSNESSPTSGEYGVYMYCNDRLVAPAMKSYEVGFTRGLAGPPHPKVSLTKVIVSLKGDAEEMPWNSSKSDISTKHHTFLAIQEWLVRVVSDYAAVSRAWQGKWPTEVFAYKTGQIIDKPIIDFKNAKKSFLPDPPKSRPRLPERTATKNADVAKSSPWTIGLFEGIVAAKEIAKQPLKQANWISFNLLDLTLSTAFKEYLVHEKAVDEAKLRSLLQPTDRSMAQLKEVFDLGDDLWHRVSLFRKRREDLFFGRATPTIGTAELASATDLVREVLHDLFEIAVDD
;
A
#
# COMPACT_ATOMS: atom_id res chain seq x y z
N MET A 1 38.45 0.80 -49.68
CA MET A 1 38.39 2.18 -49.15
C MET A 1 36.95 2.65 -49.27
N LYS A 2 36.43 3.34 -48.24
CA LYS A 2 35.11 4.02 -48.36
C LYS A 2 35.34 5.39 -48.99
N GLN A 3 34.56 5.73 -50.03
CA GLN A 3 34.58 7.04 -50.68
C GLN A 3 33.25 7.71 -50.39
N GLN A 4 33.31 8.94 -49.87
CA GLN A 4 32.10 9.75 -49.68
C GLN A 4 31.59 10.19 -51.05
N VAL A 5 30.35 9.82 -51.38
CA VAL A 5 29.71 10.17 -52.68
C VAL A 5 28.63 11.25 -52.56
N GLY A 6 28.29 11.64 -51.31
CA GLY A 6 27.33 12.71 -51.05
C GLY A 6 26.98 12.82 -49.57
N THR A 7 26.09 13.75 -49.25
CA THR A 7 25.43 13.91 -47.93
C THR A 7 23.94 13.74 -48.09
N LEU A 8 23.29 13.09 -47.12
CA LEU A 8 21.85 12.93 -47.02
C LEU A 8 21.32 13.90 -45.97
N ASP A 9 20.20 14.53 -46.24
CA ASP A 9 19.45 15.29 -45.24
C ASP A 9 18.56 14.30 -44.46
N ALA A 10 18.83 14.14 -43.17
CA ALA A 10 18.17 13.18 -42.32
C ALA A 10 17.10 13.85 -41.41
N ILE A 11 16.42 14.90 -41.89
CA ILE A 11 15.34 15.53 -41.14
C ILE A 11 14.17 14.57 -41.01
N PRO A 12 13.71 14.25 -39.76
CA PRO A 12 12.60 13.33 -39.57
C PRO A 12 11.28 13.94 -40.06
N ALA A 13 10.43 13.14 -40.68
CA ALA A 13 9.09 13.57 -41.06
C ALA A 13 8.22 13.85 -39.81
N LYS A 14 7.42 14.92 -39.79
CA LYS A 14 6.53 15.31 -38.69
C LYS A 14 5.54 14.20 -38.30
N ARG A 15 5.19 13.28 -39.21
CA ARG A 15 4.37 12.08 -38.95
C ARG A 15 4.94 11.17 -37.84
N MET A 16 6.24 11.30 -37.51
CA MET A 16 6.79 10.59 -36.35
C MET A 16 6.05 10.94 -35.05
N PHE A 17 5.51 12.15 -34.90
CA PHE A 17 4.71 12.50 -33.73
C PHE A 17 3.42 11.67 -33.66
N LEU A 18 2.78 11.41 -34.81
CA LEU A 18 1.55 10.61 -34.88
C LEU A 18 1.79 9.13 -34.54
N SER A 19 2.97 8.58 -34.87
CA SER A 19 3.29 7.19 -34.57
C SER A 19 3.49 6.93 -33.07
N ILE A 20 3.75 7.97 -32.29
CA ILE A 20 4.09 7.89 -30.86
C ILE A 20 2.90 8.29 -29.96
N ILE A 21 1.81 8.76 -30.56
CA ILE A 21 0.58 9.16 -29.83
C ILE A 21 -0.02 8.00 -29.03
N ALA A 22 0.12 6.76 -29.51
CA ALA A 22 -0.46 5.58 -28.86
C ALA A 22 0.03 5.35 -27.42
N ASP A 23 1.20 5.86 -27.07
CA ASP A 23 1.81 5.70 -25.75
C ASP A 23 1.36 6.80 -24.74
N TYR A 24 0.64 7.82 -25.20
CA TYR A 24 0.25 8.97 -24.40
C TYR A 24 -1.26 8.98 -24.15
N ASP A 25 -1.64 8.88 -22.89
CA ASP A 25 -2.99 9.09 -22.37
C ASP A 25 -3.14 10.51 -21.78
N LEU A 26 -4.34 10.83 -21.29
CA LEU A 26 -4.63 12.12 -20.66
C LEU A 26 -3.68 12.41 -19.49
N ASN A 27 -3.44 11.45 -18.61
CA ASN A 27 -2.62 11.65 -17.41
C ASN A 27 -1.17 11.94 -17.77
N LYS A 28 -0.56 11.14 -18.65
CA LYS A 28 0.83 11.33 -19.09
C LYS A 28 1.01 12.66 -19.82
N SER A 29 0.05 12.99 -20.68
CA SER A 29 0.12 14.22 -21.47
C SER A 29 0.02 15.48 -20.61
N ILE A 30 -0.90 15.52 -19.66
CA ILE A 30 -1.00 16.65 -18.72
C ILE A 30 0.25 16.73 -17.83
N CYS A 31 0.77 15.59 -17.37
CA CYS A 31 2.03 15.57 -16.62
C CYS A 31 3.21 16.17 -17.40
N GLU A 32 3.34 15.92 -18.71
CA GLU A 32 4.42 16.52 -19.50
C GLU A 32 4.33 18.06 -19.56
N LEU A 33 3.12 18.63 -19.57
CA LEU A 33 2.93 20.08 -19.53
C LEU A 33 3.29 20.65 -18.16
N ILE A 34 2.90 19.97 -17.09
CA ILE A 34 3.23 20.36 -15.71
C ILE A 34 4.72 20.18 -15.44
N ASP A 35 5.35 19.08 -15.90
CA ASP A 35 6.79 18.85 -15.79
C ASP A 35 7.58 20.02 -16.36
N ASN A 36 7.17 20.56 -17.53
CA ASN A 36 7.84 21.73 -18.13
C ASN A 36 7.76 22.98 -17.25
N ALA A 37 6.61 23.24 -16.63
CA ALA A 37 6.48 24.38 -15.73
C ALA A 37 7.42 24.21 -14.51
N PHE A 38 7.49 23.04 -13.91
CA PHE A 38 8.43 22.75 -12.81
C PHE A 38 9.89 22.85 -13.28
N ASP A 39 10.21 22.45 -14.50
CA ASP A 39 11.57 22.55 -15.05
C ASP A 39 11.99 24.00 -15.25
N VAL A 40 11.13 24.86 -15.80
CA VAL A 40 11.41 26.29 -15.92
C VAL A 40 11.59 26.91 -14.54
N TRP A 41 10.73 26.61 -13.58
CA TRP A 41 10.83 27.09 -12.21
C TRP A 41 12.12 26.60 -11.50
N THR A 42 12.49 25.33 -11.71
CA THR A 42 13.74 24.76 -11.15
C THR A 42 14.98 25.44 -11.75
N ARG A 43 15.02 25.65 -13.06
CA ARG A 43 16.12 26.42 -13.72
C ARG A 43 16.21 27.86 -13.24
N ASN A 44 15.10 28.44 -12.83
CA ASN A 44 15.05 29.76 -12.17
C ASN A 44 15.34 29.68 -10.65
N ASN A 45 16.03 28.62 -10.20
CA ASN A 45 16.40 28.37 -8.79
C ASN A 45 15.20 28.36 -7.83
N ARG A 46 14.01 28.00 -8.32
CA ARG A 46 12.76 27.92 -7.54
C ARG A 46 12.41 29.25 -6.84
N VAL A 47 12.75 30.39 -7.48
CA VAL A 47 12.51 31.72 -6.94
C VAL A 47 11.06 32.10 -7.11
N GLY A 48 10.42 32.50 -6.00
CA GLY A 48 9.02 32.91 -5.96
C GLY A 48 8.00 31.76 -5.99
N PRO A 49 6.72 32.11 -5.85
CA PRO A 49 5.65 31.14 -5.91
C PRO A 49 5.36 30.69 -7.33
N ILE A 50 5.16 29.37 -7.52
CA ILE A 50 4.65 28.82 -8.79
C ILE A 50 3.19 28.45 -8.64
N CYS A 51 2.39 28.84 -9.62
CA CYS A 51 1.00 28.45 -9.77
C CYS A 51 0.80 27.80 -11.14
N ILE A 52 0.23 26.60 -11.14
CA ILE A 52 -0.11 25.86 -12.35
C ILE A 52 -1.60 25.58 -12.32
N ASP A 53 -2.32 26.01 -13.36
CA ASP A 53 -3.75 25.80 -13.52
C ASP A 53 -4.02 24.87 -14.70
N VAL A 54 -4.82 23.85 -14.49
CA VAL A 54 -5.25 22.88 -15.50
C VAL A 54 -6.78 22.93 -15.58
N ASP A 55 -7.31 23.53 -16.64
CA ASP A 55 -8.74 23.62 -16.87
C ASP A 55 -9.18 22.66 -17.97
N LEU A 56 -10.17 21.85 -17.66
CA LEU A 56 -10.73 20.80 -18.51
C LEU A 56 -12.21 21.12 -18.76
N ASP A 57 -12.51 21.64 -19.94
CA ASP A 57 -13.87 21.92 -20.38
C ASP A 57 -14.40 20.76 -21.24
N GLN A 58 -15.39 20.05 -20.71
CA GLN A 58 -16.02 18.92 -21.39
C GLN A 58 -16.93 19.39 -22.54
N ASP A 59 -17.62 20.50 -22.34
CA ASP A 59 -18.63 21.00 -23.31
C ASP A 59 -17.95 21.61 -24.54
N GLU A 60 -16.94 22.44 -24.32
CA GLU A 60 -16.13 23.03 -25.40
C GLU A 60 -15.07 22.07 -25.96
N ARG A 61 -14.87 20.91 -25.33
CA ARG A 61 -13.82 19.95 -25.67
C ARG A 61 -12.45 20.63 -25.72
N LYS A 62 -12.11 21.33 -24.66
CA LYS A 62 -10.92 22.16 -24.55
C LYS A 62 -10.16 21.81 -23.26
N ILE A 63 -8.83 21.84 -23.33
CA ILE A 63 -7.93 21.80 -22.19
C ILE A 63 -7.08 23.05 -22.22
N THR A 64 -6.93 23.72 -21.07
CA THR A 64 -6.02 24.85 -20.92
C THR A 64 -5.08 24.57 -19.75
N VAL A 65 -3.78 24.71 -19.99
CA VAL A 65 -2.76 24.62 -18.93
C VAL A 65 -2.04 25.97 -18.89
N THR A 66 -2.10 26.60 -17.73
CA THR A 66 -1.47 27.91 -17.48
C THR A 66 -0.46 27.81 -16.36
N ASP A 67 0.73 28.35 -16.53
CA ASP A 67 1.75 28.46 -15.49
C ASP A 67 2.36 29.86 -15.45
N ASN A 68 2.93 30.22 -14.30
CA ASN A 68 3.71 31.43 -14.08
C ASN A 68 5.20 31.14 -13.81
N ALA A 69 5.74 30.07 -14.38
CA ALA A 69 7.09 29.58 -14.09
C ALA A 69 8.23 30.45 -14.66
N GLY A 70 7.92 31.39 -15.56
CA GLY A 70 8.93 32.29 -16.12
C GLY A 70 8.68 32.73 -17.56
N GLY A 71 7.78 32.05 -18.29
CA GLY A 71 7.57 32.25 -19.73
C GLY A 71 8.74 31.72 -20.57
N ILE A 72 8.59 31.75 -21.89
CA ILE A 72 9.57 31.25 -22.87
C ILE A 72 10.17 32.44 -23.63
N PRO A 73 11.50 32.63 -23.62
CA PRO A 73 12.16 33.68 -24.38
C PRO A 73 11.91 33.52 -25.89
N PRO A 74 11.84 34.62 -26.68
CA PRO A 74 11.63 34.55 -28.14
C PRO A 74 12.63 33.65 -28.87
N ALA A 75 13.88 33.63 -28.43
CA ALA A 75 14.95 32.80 -28.99
C ALA A 75 14.73 31.29 -28.79
N GLU A 76 13.92 30.91 -27.76
CA GLU A 76 13.63 29.53 -27.39
C GLU A 76 12.25 29.04 -27.89
N LEU A 77 11.45 29.87 -28.55
CA LEU A 77 10.13 29.46 -29.04
C LEU A 77 10.18 28.22 -29.93
N ARG A 78 11.27 28.03 -30.69
CA ARG A 78 11.49 26.81 -31.48
C ARG A 78 11.49 25.54 -30.67
N ASN A 79 11.83 25.60 -29.36
CA ASN A 79 11.86 24.45 -28.47
C ASN A 79 10.46 23.87 -28.23
N ILE A 80 9.40 24.65 -28.49
CA ILE A 80 8.00 24.20 -28.36
C ILE A 80 7.67 23.12 -29.39
N VAL A 81 8.20 23.24 -30.63
CA VAL A 81 7.83 22.36 -31.76
C VAL A 81 9.00 21.55 -32.33
N GLY A 82 10.24 22.04 -32.22
CA GLY A 82 11.43 21.36 -32.77
C GLY A 82 11.74 20.03 -32.05
N PRO A 83 11.78 18.89 -32.77
CA PRO A 83 12.08 17.59 -32.14
C PRO A 83 13.48 17.55 -31.57
N GLY A 84 13.63 16.99 -30.33
CA GLY A 84 14.93 16.90 -29.65
C GLY A 84 15.47 18.21 -29.11
N GLN A 85 14.72 19.33 -29.25
CA GLN A 85 15.12 20.60 -28.66
C GLN A 85 14.53 20.79 -27.28
N SER A 86 15.36 21.10 -26.31
CA SER A 86 14.98 21.33 -24.90
C SER A 86 15.70 22.57 -24.38
N GLY A 87 15.06 23.31 -23.50
CA GLY A 87 15.72 24.39 -22.75
C GLY A 87 16.49 23.88 -21.53
N SER A 88 16.34 22.59 -21.13
CA SER A 88 17.05 21.98 -20.00
C SER A 88 18.35 21.31 -20.47
N SER A 89 19.40 21.43 -19.67
CA SER A 89 20.64 20.66 -19.85
C SER A 89 20.45 19.26 -19.24
N PRO A 90 21.09 18.21 -19.80
CA PRO A 90 21.16 16.90 -19.16
C PRO A 90 21.73 16.90 -17.75
N GLU A 91 22.55 17.92 -17.41
CA GLU A 91 23.20 18.11 -16.11
C GLU A 91 22.31 18.86 -15.11
N ASP A 92 21.15 19.35 -15.50
CA ASP A 92 20.22 20.01 -14.60
C ASP A 92 19.44 18.98 -13.78
N GLU A 93 19.09 19.32 -12.53
CA GLU A 93 18.17 18.53 -11.70
C GLU A 93 16.71 18.74 -12.11
N THR A 94 16.43 18.67 -13.42
CA THR A 94 15.11 18.83 -14.00
C THR A 94 14.42 17.49 -14.24
N ILE A 95 13.15 17.53 -14.63
CA ILE A 95 12.35 16.35 -14.96
C ILE A 95 12.49 16.02 -16.46
N GLY A 96 12.50 17.02 -17.34
CA GLY A 96 12.50 16.85 -18.79
C GLY A 96 13.87 17.07 -19.43
N ILE A 97 14.39 16.07 -20.18
CA ILE A 97 15.68 16.15 -20.89
C ILE A 97 15.58 15.86 -22.39
N PHE A 98 14.55 15.11 -22.82
CA PHE A 98 14.52 14.57 -24.18
C PHE A 98 14.01 15.56 -25.24
N GLY A 99 13.42 16.67 -24.84
CA GLY A 99 12.89 17.71 -25.75
C GLY A 99 11.77 17.20 -26.70
N VAL A 100 11.11 16.11 -26.35
CA VAL A 100 10.07 15.48 -27.18
C VAL A 100 8.74 15.30 -26.46
N GLY A 101 8.71 15.41 -25.13
CA GLY A 101 7.54 15.10 -24.28
C GLY A 101 6.35 16.00 -24.61
N THR A 102 6.51 17.32 -24.53
CA THR A 102 5.45 18.30 -24.82
C THR A 102 4.84 18.10 -26.20
N LYS A 103 5.70 17.94 -27.21
CA LYS A 103 5.29 17.80 -28.61
C LYS A 103 4.40 16.59 -28.83
N ARG A 104 4.75 15.47 -28.18
CA ARG A 104 3.93 14.25 -28.18
C ARG A 104 2.64 14.44 -27.39
N ALA A 105 2.73 15.05 -26.21
CA ALA A 105 1.62 15.27 -25.32
C ALA A 105 0.51 16.12 -25.96
N VAL A 106 0.85 17.27 -26.52
CA VAL A 106 -0.16 18.16 -27.11
C VAL A 106 -0.82 17.55 -28.35
N VAL A 107 -0.03 16.86 -29.21
CA VAL A 107 -0.57 16.18 -30.41
C VAL A 107 -1.42 14.95 -30.02
N ALA A 108 -1.09 14.25 -28.95
CA ALA A 108 -1.91 13.14 -28.43
C ALA A 108 -3.26 13.63 -27.91
N LEU A 109 -3.30 14.80 -27.28
CA LEU A 109 -4.53 15.33 -26.67
C LEU A 109 -5.46 16.02 -27.67
N ALA A 110 -4.92 16.78 -28.66
CA ALA A 110 -5.73 17.68 -29.46
C ALA A 110 -5.32 17.73 -30.94
N ARG A 111 -6.23 18.21 -31.75
CA ARG A 111 -6.01 18.50 -33.18
C ARG A 111 -5.56 19.95 -33.43
N GLN A 112 -5.86 20.83 -32.50
CA GLN A 112 -5.49 22.24 -32.56
C GLN A 112 -4.75 22.60 -31.27
N VAL A 113 -3.59 23.18 -31.42
CA VAL A 113 -2.69 23.56 -30.34
C VAL A 113 -2.34 25.04 -30.47
N ARG A 114 -2.50 25.78 -29.39
CA ARG A 114 -2.09 27.16 -29.26
C ARG A 114 -1.23 27.34 -28.03
N VAL A 115 -0.08 27.95 -28.16
CA VAL A 115 0.81 28.27 -27.04
C VAL A 115 1.07 29.76 -27.03
N SER A 116 0.65 30.44 -25.96
CA SER A 116 0.92 31.88 -25.74
C SER A 116 1.88 32.01 -24.55
N THR A 117 2.93 32.82 -24.69
CA THR A 117 3.93 32.97 -23.66
C THR A 117 4.47 34.38 -23.53
N ARG A 118 4.73 34.83 -22.31
CA ARG A 118 5.33 36.13 -22.01
C ARG A 118 6.50 35.95 -21.07
N PHE A 119 7.70 36.20 -21.58
CA PHE A 119 8.92 36.11 -20.81
C PHE A 119 9.19 37.46 -20.12
N ARG A 120 9.28 37.46 -18.79
CA ARG A 120 9.47 38.68 -17.97
C ARG A 120 8.46 39.78 -18.39
N ASP A 121 8.94 41.01 -18.62
CA ASP A 121 8.14 42.15 -19.01
C ASP A 121 8.11 42.37 -20.56
N ASP A 122 8.51 41.36 -21.34
CA ASP A 122 8.53 41.38 -22.78
C ASP A 122 7.11 41.32 -23.38
N LYS A 123 7.01 41.27 -24.69
CA LYS A 123 5.78 41.06 -25.45
C LYS A 123 5.26 39.63 -25.25
N THR A 124 3.96 39.47 -25.52
CA THR A 124 3.39 38.13 -25.59
C THR A 124 3.54 37.58 -27.00
N TYR A 125 4.11 36.42 -27.13
CA TYR A 125 4.25 35.67 -28.36
C TYR A 125 3.32 34.47 -28.38
N GLN A 126 2.75 34.16 -29.53
CA GLN A 126 1.85 33.03 -29.73
C GLN A 126 2.30 32.19 -30.94
N ILE A 127 2.27 30.88 -30.74
CA ILE A 127 2.43 29.86 -31.78
C ILE A 127 1.15 29.04 -31.81
N GLU A 128 0.70 28.71 -33.04
CA GLU A 128 -0.43 27.80 -33.21
C GLU A 128 -0.18 26.84 -34.38
N PHE A 129 -0.65 25.61 -34.22
CA PHE A 129 -0.58 24.59 -35.27
C PHE A 129 -1.71 23.56 -35.10
N ASP A 130 -1.96 22.82 -36.17
CA ASP A 130 -3.02 21.83 -36.25
C ASP A 130 -2.60 20.59 -37.07
N ASP A 131 -3.55 19.68 -37.31
CA ASP A 131 -3.33 18.47 -38.11
C ASP A 131 -2.84 18.78 -39.55
N SER A 132 -3.15 19.93 -40.11
CA SER A 132 -2.67 20.30 -41.44
C SER A 132 -1.18 20.57 -41.45
N TRP A 133 -0.67 21.29 -40.45
CA TRP A 133 0.76 21.51 -40.28
C TRP A 133 1.52 20.21 -39.98
N LEU A 134 0.91 19.27 -39.23
CA LEU A 134 1.52 17.97 -38.93
C LEU A 134 1.67 17.08 -40.18
N ASN A 135 0.82 17.27 -41.19
CA ASN A 135 0.85 16.52 -42.44
C ASN A 135 1.69 17.20 -43.55
N ASP A 136 2.11 18.42 -43.32
CA ASP A 136 2.98 19.16 -44.25
C ASP A 136 4.46 18.73 -44.06
N GLU A 137 5.28 18.84 -45.09
CA GLU A 137 6.72 18.53 -45.03
C GLU A 137 7.54 19.71 -44.48
N ASP A 138 7.04 20.95 -44.65
CA ASP A 138 7.73 22.17 -44.21
C ASP A 138 7.64 22.34 -42.69
N TRP A 139 8.79 22.43 -42.03
CA TRP A 139 8.92 22.64 -40.59
C TRP A 139 8.78 24.10 -40.15
N THR A 140 8.59 25.04 -41.06
CA THR A 140 8.36 26.44 -40.70
C THR A 140 7.01 26.62 -40.01
N LEU A 141 6.99 27.44 -38.98
CA LEU A 141 5.79 27.77 -38.22
C LEU A 141 5.82 29.27 -37.90
N PRO A 142 4.81 30.03 -38.29
CA PRO A 142 4.73 31.44 -37.93
C PRO A 142 4.48 31.61 -36.44
N TYR A 143 5.04 32.64 -35.84
CA TYR A 143 4.69 33.09 -34.52
C TYR A 143 4.21 34.54 -34.57
N TYR A 144 3.31 34.87 -33.65
CA TYR A 144 2.60 36.14 -33.65
C TYR A 144 2.83 36.90 -32.37
N GLN A 145 2.88 38.23 -32.42
CA GLN A 145 2.72 39.07 -31.28
C GLN A 145 1.22 39.30 -31.04
N VAL A 146 0.76 38.99 -29.82
CA VAL A 146 -0.66 39.10 -29.42
C VAL A 146 -0.85 40.04 -28.24
N HIS A 147 -2.10 40.17 -27.74
CA HIS A 147 -2.39 40.94 -26.54
C HIS A 147 -1.56 40.43 -25.35
N LEU A 148 -1.17 41.36 -24.46
CA LEU A 148 -0.36 41.04 -23.29
C LEU A 148 -1.14 40.14 -22.34
N ILE A 149 -0.52 39.02 -21.97
CA ILE A 149 -0.90 38.22 -20.81
C ILE A 149 -0.05 38.62 -19.59
N GLU A 150 -0.29 38.05 -18.43
CA GLU A 150 0.51 38.30 -17.22
C GLU A 150 2.00 37.98 -17.48
N PRO A 151 2.92 38.75 -16.90
CA PRO A 151 4.36 38.47 -17.01
C PRO A 151 4.72 37.08 -16.52
N GLN A 152 5.77 36.49 -17.11
CA GLN A 152 6.31 35.18 -16.73
C GLN A 152 5.32 34.01 -16.94
N THR A 153 4.30 34.17 -17.73
CA THR A 153 3.23 33.21 -17.95
C THR A 153 3.37 32.47 -19.26
N THR A 154 3.04 31.18 -19.23
CA THR A 154 2.79 30.37 -20.43
C THR A 154 1.38 29.79 -20.36
N VAL A 155 0.64 29.86 -21.48
CA VAL A 155 -0.70 29.30 -21.64
C VAL A 155 -0.68 28.33 -22.80
N VAL A 156 -1.01 27.09 -22.56
CA VAL A 156 -1.18 26.04 -23.58
C VAL A 156 -2.66 25.73 -23.71
N GLU A 157 -3.25 26.04 -24.85
CA GLU A 157 -4.65 25.76 -25.17
C GLU A 157 -4.72 24.63 -26.19
N LEU A 158 -5.51 23.62 -25.86
CA LEU A 158 -5.73 22.42 -26.66
C LEU A 158 -7.22 22.33 -26.99
N SER A 159 -7.57 22.37 -28.28
CA SER A 159 -8.97 22.28 -28.73
C SER A 159 -9.17 21.17 -29.75
N SER A 160 -10.43 20.83 -30.03
CA SER A 160 -10.75 19.66 -30.86
C SER A 160 -10.09 18.38 -30.30
N LEU A 161 -10.36 18.09 -29.04
CA LEU A 161 -9.69 17.00 -28.28
C LEU A 161 -9.87 15.64 -28.97
N ARG A 162 -8.79 14.86 -28.95
CA ARG A 162 -8.75 13.45 -29.37
C ARG A 162 -9.14 12.50 -28.22
N VAL A 163 -9.12 12.99 -26.98
CA VAL A 163 -9.42 12.25 -25.75
C VAL A 163 -10.72 12.74 -25.11
N SER A 164 -11.35 11.88 -24.31
CA SER A 164 -12.48 12.28 -23.46
C SER A 164 -11.96 12.98 -22.20
N VAL A 165 -12.74 13.95 -21.68
CA VAL A 165 -12.47 14.67 -20.43
C VAL A 165 -13.68 14.64 -19.49
N GLU A 166 -14.39 13.53 -19.48
CA GLU A 166 -15.55 13.31 -18.59
C GLU A 166 -15.17 13.38 -17.11
N GLN A 167 -16.15 13.63 -16.26
CA GLN A 167 -15.94 13.84 -14.82
C GLN A 167 -15.20 12.66 -14.13
N ALA A 168 -15.43 11.42 -14.59
CA ALA A 168 -14.73 10.25 -14.07
C ALA A 168 -13.22 10.32 -14.36
N GLN A 169 -12.84 10.71 -15.58
CA GLN A 169 -11.44 10.89 -15.97
C GLN A 169 -10.80 12.07 -15.27
N GLN A 170 -11.54 13.17 -15.07
CA GLN A 170 -11.06 14.32 -14.29
C GLN A 170 -10.74 13.92 -12.84
N SER A 171 -11.58 13.11 -12.20
CA SER A 171 -11.33 12.63 -10.85
C SER A 171 -10.10 11.72 -10.77
N LEU A 172 -9.90 10.85 -11.76
CA LEU A 172 -8.70 10.00 -11.85
C LEU A 172 -7.45 10.83 -12.09
N LEU A 173 -7.50 11.82 -12.97
CA LEU A 173 -6.40 12.74 -13.24
C LEU A 173 -6.02 13.52 -11.98
N ARG A 174 -7.01 14.09 -11.24
CA ARG A 174 -6.75 14.83 -9.99
C ARG A 174 -6.00 13.97 -8.98
N ASN A 175 -6.43 12.72 -8.77
CA ASN A 175 -5.76 11.78 -7.88
C ASN A 175 -4.34 11.44 -8.36
N HIS A 176 -4.16 11.27 -9.67
CA HIS A 176 -2.86 11.01 -10.29
C HIS A 176 -1.90 12.19 -10.10
N LEU A 177 -2.35 13.41 -10.36
CA LEU A 177 -1.55 14.62 -10.16
C LEU A 177 -1.14 14.81 -8.70
N GLY A 178 -2.08 14.61 -7.76
CA GLY A 178 -1.81 14.69 -6.33
C GLY A 178 -0.75 13.69 -5.86
N ALA A 179 -0.72 12.49 -6.42
CA ALA A 179 0.29 11.48 -6.14
C ALA A 179 1.63 11.80 -6.84
N THR A 180 1.58 12.16 -8.12
CA THR A 180 2.78 12.39 -8.95
C THR A 180 3.60 13.56 -8.43
N TYR A 181 2.94 14.63 -8.02
CA TYR A 181 3.59 15.87 -7.59
C TYR A 181 3.51 16.10 -6.08
N ALA A 182 3.23 15.07 -5.27
CA ALA A 182 3.05 15.21 -3.83
C ALA A 182 4.18 15.99 -3.15
N LYS A 183 5.44 15.71 -3.51
CA LYS A 183 6.61 16.39 -2.93
C LYS A 183 6.72 17.87 -3.33
N PHE A 184 6.29 18.23 -4.53
CA PHE A 184 6.20 19.64 -4.95
C PHE A 184 5.05 20.35 -4.23
N LEU A 185 3.90 19.69 -4.13
CA LEU A 185 2.70 20.24 -3.50
C LEU A 185 2.82 20.43 -1.98
N ASP A 186 3.80 19.78 -1.36
CA ASP A 186 4.14 19.98 0.06
C ASP A 186 4.92 21.28 0.31
N LEU A 187 5.47 21.89 -0.74
CA LEU A 187 6.16 23.17 -0.65
C LEU A 187 5.15 24.31 -0.56
N LYS A 188 5.35 25.23 0.40
CA LYS A 188 4.43 26.35 0.67
C LYS A 188 4.25 27.32 -0.50
N ASN A 189 5.19 27.37 -1.43
CA ASN A 189 5.21 28.26 -2.59
C ASN A 189 4.81 27.56 -3.90
N VAL A 190 4.22 26.38 -3.83
CA VAL A 190 3.73 25.63 -5.00
C VAL A 190 2.21 25.49 -4.89
N SER A 191 1.51 25.81 -5.99
CA SER A 191 0.09 25.63 -6.14
C SER A 191 -0.21 24.97 -7.49
N LEU A 192 -0.90 23.85 -7.45
CA LEU A 192 -1.48 23.20 -8.63
C LEU A 192 -3.00 23.16 -8.44
N ARG A 193 -3.73 23.71 -9.40
CA ARG A 193 -5.20 23.70 -9.39
C ARG A 193 -5.73 22.98 -10.62
N MET A 194 -6.87 22.34 -10.47
CA MET A 194 -7.60 21.73 -11.58
C MET A 194 -9.06 22.18 -11.53
N ASN A 195 -9.52 22.82 -12.60
CA ASN A 195 -10.82 23.49 -12.67
C ASN A 195 -11.03 24.43 -11.46
N SER A 196 -10.08 25.31 -11.21
CA SER A 196 -10.02 26.28 -10.11
C SER A 196 -9.92 25.68 -8.69
N GLU A 197 -9.98 24.36 -8.52
CA GLU A 197 -9.86 23.70 -7.21
C GLU A 197 -8.44 23.18 -6.98
N PRO A 198 -7.91 23.30 -5.75
CA PRO A 198 -6.56 22.83 -5.44
C PRO A 198 -6.44 21.30 -5.58
N VAL A 199 -5.34 20.87 -6.14
CA VAL A 199 -4.90 19.46 -6.13
C VAL A 199 -4.14 19.21 -4.84
N LEU A 200 -4.64 18.30 -4.01
CA LEU A 200 -4.03 17.98 -2.72
C LEU A 200 -2.92 16.93 -2.89
N ALA A 201 -1.82 17.13 -2.15
CA ALA A 201 -0.73 16.15 -2.10
C ALA A 201 -1.22 14.80 -1.56
N ARG A 202 -0.84 13.72 -2.23
CA ARG A 202 -1.14 12.35 -1.81
C ARG A 202 0.16 11.59 -1.57
N PHE A 203 0.51 11.46 -0.30
CA PHE A 203 1.67 10.68 0.14
C PHE A 203 1.31 9.23 0.43
N PHE A 204 2.33 8.36 0.40
CA PHE A 204 2.20 6.93 0.65
C PHE A 204 2.93 6.48 1.93
N ASP A 205 3.40 7.39 2.75
CA ASP A 205 4.24 7.23 3.92
C ASP A 205 3.47 7.05 5.24
N LYS A 206 2.23 6.59 5.17
CA LYS A 206 1.46 6.23 6.36
C LYS A 206 1.91 4.87 6.87
N TRP A 207 2.57 4.90 8.02
CA TRP A 207 3.14 3.73 8.67
C TRP A 207 2.30 3.28 9.86
N SER A 208 2.21 1.96 10.05
CA SER A 208 1.61 1.35 11.23
C SER A 208 2.29 0.01 11.47
N TYR A 209 2.90 -0.16 12.64
CA TYR A 209 3.82 -1.24 12.91
C TYR A 209 3.75 -1.71 14.36
N PRO A 210 4.05 -3.00 14.64
CA PRO A 210 4.26 -3.47 16.00
C PRO A 210 5.52 -2.83 16.61
N PRO A 211 5.65 -2.79 17.94
CA PRO A 211 6.88 -2.36 18.59
C PRO A 211 8.11 -3.11 18.07
N ASN A 212 9.21 -2.41 17.86
CA ASN A 212 10.50 -2.85 17.31
C ASN A 212 10.50 -3.13 15.79
N TYR A 213 9.44 -2.77 15.06
CA TYR A 213 9.38 -2.85 13.60
C TYR A 213 9.14 -1.48 12.97
N GLU A 214 9.76 -0.46 13.53
CA GLU A 214 9.71 0.91 13.06
C GLU A 214 10.15 1.00 11.60
N PRO A 215 9.55 1.89 10.79
CA PRO A 215 10.06 2.20 9.46
C PRO A 215 11.49 2.70 9.54
N HIS A 216 12.30 2.30 8.58
CA HIS A 216 13.67 2.80 8.45
C HIS A 216 13.75 3.81 7.32
N HIS A 217 14.41 4.92 7.59
CA HIS A 217 14.83 5.90 6.61
C HIS A 217 16.31 5.70 6.33
N TYR A 218 16.61 5.18 5.14
CA TYR A 218 17.97 5.01 4.64
C TYR A 218 18.29 6.18 3.74
N TYR A 219 19.41 6.82 3.95
CA TYR A 219 19.85 7.97 3.17
C TYR A 219 21.35 7.94 2.89
N GLY A 220 21.74 8.54 1.78
CA GLY A 220 23.14 8.63 1.38
C GLY A 220 23.32 9.15 -0.04
N THR A 221 24.56 9.09 -0.51
CA THR A 221 24.91 9.42 -1.89
C THR A 221 25.73 8.31 -2.51
N PHE A 222 25.70 8.20 -3.82
CA PHE A 222 26.58 7.32 -4.58
C PHE A 222 26.96 7.97 -5.90
N THR A 223 28.11 7.55 -6.45
CA THR A 223 28.61 8.07 -7.72
C THR A 223 28.21 7.15 -8.86
N SER A 224 27.63 7.72 -9.91
CA SER A 224 27.30 6.99 -11.13
C SER A 224 28.55 6.57 -11.92
N PRO A 225 28.45 5.65 -12.88
CA PRO A 225 29.56 5.32 -13.78
C PRO A 225 30.11 6.51 -14.57
N LYS A 226 29.33 7.57 -14.74
CA LYS A 226 29.75 8.84 -15.37
C LYS A 226 30.42 9.83 -14.42
N GLY A 227 30.60 9.47 -13.14
CA GLY A 227 31.23 10.33 -12.13
C GLY A 227 30.29 11.37 -11.53
N ARG A 228 28.95 11.26 -11.75
CA ARG A 228 27.94 12.18 -11.19
C ARG A 228 27.45 11.67 -9.84
N GLU A 229 27.23 12.58 -8.90
CA GLU A 229 26.70 12.27 -7.60
C GLU A 229 25.17 12.16 -7.65
N ILE A 230 24.64 11.10 -7.06
CA ILE A 230 23.19 10.85 -6.94
C ILE A 230 22.86 10.71 -5.46
N SER A 231 21.95 11.52 -4.96
CA SER A 231 21.42 11.34 -3.61
C SER A 231 20.26 10.34 -3.61
N ILE A 232 20.17 9.57 -2.55
CA ILE A 232 19.14 8.56 -2.35
C ILE A 232 18.57 8.64 -0.94
N ASP A 233 17.24 8.62 -0.87
CA ASP A 233 16.45 8.46 0.34
C ASP A 233 15.48 7.30 0.17
N VAL A 234 15.46 6.37 1.13
CA VAL A 234 14.55 5.23 1.10
C VAL A 234 13.83 5.10 2.42
N LEU A 235 12.52 5.26 2.39
CA LEU A 235 11.64 4.95 3.52
C LEU A 235 11.06 3.54 3.32
N ALA A 236 11.35 2.62 4.23
CA ALA A 236 10.85 1.25 4.17
C ALA A 236 10.14 0.88 5.47
N GLY A 237 8.97 0.29 5.37
CA GLY A 237 8.16 -0.02 6.55
C GLY A 237 6.93 -0.87 6.25
N LEU A 238 6.09 -0.98 7.28
CA LEU A 238 4.81 -1.67 7.24
C LEU A 238 3.66 -0.66 7.31
N SER A 239 2.58 -0.96 6.62
CA SER A 239 1.34 -0.18 6.64
C SER A 239 0.13 -1.09 6.80
N ASN A 240 -0.75 -0.82 7.77
CA ASN A 240 -1.99 -1.57 7.93
C ASN A 240 -3.13 -1.05 7.04
N GLU A 241 -2.95 0.10 6.42
CA GLU A 241 -3.92 0.68 5.47
C GLU A 241 -3.80 0.07 4.08
N SER A 242 -2.75 -0.70 3.82
CA SER A 242 -2.56 -1.35 2.53
C SER A 242 -3.56 -2.47 2.33
N SER A 243 -4.50 -2.27 1.43
CA SER A 243 -5.43 -3.32 1.01
C SER A 243 -4.79 -4.19 -0.08
N PRO A 244 -4.86 -5.52 0.02
CA PRO A 244 -4.46 -6.40 -1.07
C PRO A 244 -5.22 -6.11 -2.37
N THR A 245 -6.48 -5.70 -2.26
CA THR A 245 -7.36 -5.39 -3.40
C THR A 245 -7.00 -4.06 -4.07
N SER A 246 -6.68 -3.02 -3.29
CA SER A 246 -6.27 -1.72 -3.84
C SER A 246 -4.89 -1.76 -4.47
N GLY A 247 -4.07 -2.74 -4.10
CA GLY A 247 -2.73 -2.90 -4.64
C GLY A 247 -1.72 -1.81 -4.24
N GLU A 248 -2.00 -1.02 -3.22
CA GLU A 248 -1.15 0.12 -2.81
C GLU A 248 0.12 -0.26 -2.03
N TYR A 249 0.46 -1.52 -1.92
CA TYR A 249 1.72 -1.99 -1.37
C TYR A 249 2.78 -2.15 -2.47
N GLY A 250 4.04 -2.23 -2.09
CA GLY A 250 5.15 -2.38 -3.03
C GLY A 250 6.15 -1.23 -2.98
N VAL A 251 6.89 -1.05 -4.06
CA VAL A 251 7.94 -0.03 -4.18
C VAL A 251 7.44 1.18 -4.95
N TYR A 252 7.65 2.36 -4.39
CA TYR A 252 7.34 3.66 -5.00
C TYR A 252 8.67 4.33 -5.36
N MET A 253 8.81 4.77 -6.62
CA MET A 253 10.04 5.39 -7.10
C MET A 253 9.80 6.85 -7.48
N TYR A 254 10.47 7.75 -6.76
CA TYR A 254 10.54 9.17 -7.07
C TYR A 254 11.90 9.50 -7.71
N CYS A 255 11.88 10.30 -8.75
CA CYS A 255 13.05 10.86 -9.40
C CYS A 255 12.89 12.38 -9.46
N ASN A 256 13.86 13.15 -8.91
CA ASN A 256 13.81 14.60 -8.83
C ASN A 256 12.43 15.13 -8.33
N ASP A 257 11.96 14.55 -7.20
CA ASP A 257 10.69 14.85 -6.52
C ASP A 257 9.41 14.44 -7.27
N ARG A 258 9.49 13.89 -8.50
CA ARG A 258 8.36 13.36 -9.27
C ARG A 258 8.17 11.87 -9.02
N LEU A 259 6.95 11.44 -8.71
CA LEU A 259 6.63 10.01 -8.66
C LEU A 259 6.59 9.44 -10.09
N VAL A 260 7.48 8.49 -10.36
CA VAL A 260 7.63 7.87 -11.68
C VAL A 260 6.93 6.52 -11.73
N ALA A 261 7.13 5.70 -10.72
CA ALA A 261 6.52 4.36 -10.67
C ALA A 261 5.87 4.12 -9.31
N PRO A 262 4.54 4.08 -9.23
CA PRO A 262 3.82 3.74 -8.01
C PRO A 262 3.69 2.24 -7.84
N ALA A 263 3.78 1.77 -6.61
CA ALA A 263 3.41 0.42 -6.16
C ALA A 263 3.99 -0.73 -7.04
N MET A 264 5.26 -0.62 -7.44
CA MET A 264 5.95 -1.65 -8.22
C MET A 264 5.97 -2.98 -7.46
N LYS A 265 5.64 -4.06 -8.18
CA LYS A 265 5.60 -5.44 -7.65
C LYS A 265 6.25 -6.43 -8.61
N SER A 266 7.20 -5.95 -9.39
CA SER A 266 7.91 -6.76 -10.36
C SER A 266 9.09 -7.53 -9.74
N TYR A 267 9.66 -8.46 -10.47
CA TYR A 267 10.79 -9.25 -10.01
C TYR A 267 12.05 -8.40 -9.78
N GLU A 268 12.18 -7.31 -10.51
CA GLU A 268 13.33 -6.40 -10.42
C GLU A 268 13.44 -5.72 -9.04
N VAL A 269 12.32 -5.54 -8.36
CA VAL A 269 12.26 -5.02 -6.99
C VAL A 269 12.03 -6.11 -5.94
N GLY A 270 12.18 -7.39 -6.32
CA GLY A 270 12.22 -8.50 -5.39
C GLY A 270 10.90 -9.26 -5.20
N PHE A 271 9.80 -8.90 -5.88
CA PHE A 271 8.53 -9.65 -5.78
C PHE A 271 8.56 -10.93 -6.61
N THR A 272 9.44 -11.86 -6.23
CA THR A 272 9.60 -13.18 -6.87
C THR A 272 9.84 -14.28 -5.84
N ARG A 273 9.68 -15.54 -6.26
CA ARG A 273 9.94 -16.71 -5.40
C ARG A 273 11.39 -16.71 -4.90
N GLY A 274 11.58 -17.04 -3.63
CA GLY A 274 12.88 -17.05 -2.97
C GLY A 274 13.31 -15.70 -2.38
N LEU A 275 12.61 -14.62 -2.68
CA LEU A 275 12.82 -13.27 -2.14
C LEU A 275 11.56 -12.80 -1.40
N ALA A 276 11.01 -11.63 -1.75
CA ALA A 276 9.75 -11.14 -1.17
C ALA A 276 8.53 -12.05 -1.46
N GLY A 277 8.63 -12.95 -2.44
CA GLY A 277 7.53 -13.75 -2.96
C GLY A 277 6.75 -13.01 -4.05
N PRO A 278 5.92 -13.73 -4.83
CA PRO A 278 5.03 -13.09 -5.81
C PRO A 278 4.04 -12.16 -5.11
N PRO A 279 3.45 -11.19 -5.84
CA PRO A 279 2.38 -10.36 -5.30
C PRO A 279 1.25 -11.20 -4.69
N HIS A 280 1.02 -11.01 -3.39
CA HIS A 280 0.07 -11.82 -2.62
C HIS A 280 -0.40 -11.02 -1.40
N PRO A 281 -1.63 -11.24 -0.89
CA PRO A 281 -2.11 -10.60 0.34
C PRO A 281 -1.14 -10.67 1.52
N LYS A 282 -0.43 -11.76 1.70
CA LYS A 282 0.54 -11.94 2.81
C LYS A 282 1.72 -10.96 2.80
N VAL A 283 2.02 -10.32 1.68
CA VAL A 283 3.08 -9.30 1.58
C VAL A 283 2.53 -7.88 1.44
N SER A 284 1.22 -7.70 1.59
CA SER A 284 0.51 -6.45 1.33
C SER A 284 0.74 -5.34 2.36
N LEU A 285 1.45 -5.61 3.45
CA LEU A 285 1.85 -4.57 4.40
C LEU A 285 3.18 -3.91 4.01
N THR A 286 3.94 -4.51 3.08
CA THR A 286 5.27 -4.04 2.68
C THR A 286 5.17 -2.79 1.82
N LYS A 287 5.79 -1.70 2.26
CA LYS A 287 5.88 -0.47 1.48
C LYS A 287 7.30 0.09 1.55
N VAL A 288 7.85 0.42 0.38
CA VAL A 288 9.17 1.02 0.25
C VAL A 288 9.07 2.21 -0.69
N ILE A 289 9.50 3.38 -0.23
CA ILE A 289 9.48 4.64 -0.98
C ILE A 289 10.92 5.03 -1.25
N VAL A 290 11.32 5.01 -2.50
CA VAL A 290 12.66 5.38 -2.97
C VAL A 290 12.61 6.75 -3.62
N SER A 291 13.51 7.64 -3.24
CA SER A 291 13.67 8.96 -3.84
C SER A 291 15.10 9.13 -4.31
N LEU A 292 15.26 9.38 -5.60
CA LEU A 292 16.56 9.66 -6.23
C LEU A 292 16.58 11.12 -6.66
N LYS A 293 17.71 11.81 -6.43
CA LYS A 293 17.95 13.18 -6.88
C LYS A 293 19.33 13.30 -7.50
N GLY A 294 19.42 14.05 -8.58
CA GLY A 294 20.65 14.32 -9.31
C GLY A 294 20.36 14.76 -10.73
N ASP A 295 21.39 14.74 -11.56
CA ASP A 295 21.27 15.11 -12.97
C ASP A 295 20.16 14.33 -13.65
N ALA A 296 19.38 14.99 -14.49
CA ALA A 296 18.20 14.38 -15.11
C ALA A 296 18.55 13.17 -15.99
N GLU A 297 19.74 13.15 -16.62
CA GLU A 297 20.22 12.00 -17.40
C GLU A 297 20.62 10.79 -16.55
N GLU A 298 20.83 10.97 -15.25
CA GLU A 298 21.16 9.91 -14.32
C GLU A 298 19.92 9.27 -13.68
N MET A 299 18.74 9.83 -13.93
CA MET A 299 17.48 9.29 -13.40
C MET A 299 17.00 8.09 -14.22
N PRO A 300 16.61 6.98 -13.57
CA PRO A 300 16.27 5.73 -14.22
C PRO A 300 14.83 5.68 -14.76
N TRP A 301 14.31 6.77 -15.30
CA TRP A 301 12.98 6.82 -15.90
C TRP A 301 12.96 6.46 -17.39
N ASN A 302 11.80 6.05 -17.90
CA ASN A 302 11.57 5.94 -19.34
C ASN A 302 11.29 7.33 -19.97
N SER A 303 11.21 7.40 -21.29
CA SER A 303 11.02 8.67 -22.02
C SER A 303 9.71 9.40 -21.71
N SER A 304 8.68 8.68 -21.22
CA SER A 304 7.40 9.26 -20.78
C SER A 304 7.31 9.44 -19.26
N LYS A 305 8.38 9.17 -18.53
CA LYS A 305 8.47 9.28 -17.06
C LYS A 305 7.32 8.58 -16.30
N SER A 306 6.78 7.53 -16.91
CA SER A 306 5.66 6.75 -16.38
C SER A 306 6.06 5.37 -15.85
N ASP A 307 7.35 5.04 -15.91
CA ASP A 307 7.92 3.81 -15.37
C ASP A 307 9.44 3.92 -15.24
N ILE A 308 10.03 3.00 -14.48
CA ILE A 308 11.48 2.90 -14.28
C ILE A 308 12.12 2.05 -15.37
N SER A 309 13.21 2.56 -15.94
CA SER A 309 14.10 1.79 -16.79
C SER A 309 14.98 0.88 -15.92
N THR A 310 14.58 -0.35 -15.75
CA THR A 310 15.28 -1.34 -14.89
C THR A 310 16.66 -1.75 -15.41
N LYS A 311 17.00 -1.36 -16.63
CA LYS A 311 18.34 -1.54 -17.24
C LYS A 311 19.26 -0.33 -17.05
N HIS A 312 18.73 0.77 -16.50
CA HIS A 312 19.51 1.98 -16.27
C HIS A 312 20.55 1.74 -15.16
N HIS A 313 21.76 2.25 -15.35
CA HIS A 313 22.89 2.01 -14.43
C HIS A 313 22.59 2.46 -12.99
N THR A 314 21.86 3.57 -12.81
CA THR A 314 21.44 4.06 -11.50
C THR A 314 20.51 3.08 -10.78
N PHE A 315 19.54 2.51 -11.48
CA PHE A 315 18.66 1.48 -10.90
C PHE A 315 19.46 0.21 -10.57
N LEU A 316 20.33 -0.25 -11.46
CA LEU A 316 21.17 -1.43 -11.25
C LEU A 316 22.12 -1.25 -10.05
N ALA A 317 22.60 -0.03 -9.80
CA ALA A 317 23.48 0.26 -8.66
C ALA A 317 22.81 0.02 -7.31
N ILE A 318 21.51 0.27 -7.20
CA ILE A 318 20.74 0.13 -5.95
C ILE A 318 19.93 -1.18 -5.88
N GLN A 319 19.74 -1.87 -7.00
CA GLN A 319 18.79 -2.96 -7.14
C GLN A 319 18.99 -4.08 -6.12
N GLU A 320 20.21 -4.59 -5.99
CA GLU A 320 20.50 -5.72 -5.10
C GLU A 320 20.17 -5.38 -3.63
N TRP A 321 20.54 -4.18 -3.21
CA TRP A 321 20.27 -3.68 -1.88
C TRP A 321 18.75 -3.45 -1.67
N LEU A 322 18.09 -2.82 -2.64
CA LEU A 322 16.63 -2.57 -2.59
C LEU A 322 15.83 -3.89 -2.48
N VAL A 323 16.21 -4.90 -3.26
CA VAL A 323 15.60 -6.24 -3.20
C VAL A 323 15.73 -6.87 -1.81
N ARG A 324 16.86 -6.67 -1.14
CA ARG A 324 17.04 -7.13 0.26
C ARG A 324 16.10 -6.41 1.21
N VAL A 325 16.04 -5.09 1.16
CA VAL A 325 15.13 -4.29 1.99
C VAL A 325 13.68 -4.71 1.79
N VAL A 326 13.24 -4.83 0.54
CA VAL A 326 11.88 -5.30 0.21
C VAL A 326 11.62 -6.70 0.75
N SER A 327 12.60 -7.62 0.61
CA SER A 327 12.46 -9.01 1.08
C SER A 327 12.35 -9.12 2.60
N ASP A 328 13.09 -8.29 3.33
CA ASP A 328 13.07 -8.27 4.79
C ASP A 328 11.72 -7.77 5.32
N TYR A 329 11.20 -6.65 4.79
CA TYR A 329 9.86 -6.17 5.17
C TYR A 329 8.74 -7.11 4.69
N ALA A 330 8.90 -7.78 3.55
CA ALA A 330 7.96 -8.79 3.09
C ALA A 330 7.93 -10.02 4.01
N ALA A 331 9.07 -10.40 4.60
CA ALA A 331 9.12 -11.46 5.60
C ALA A 331 8.33 -11.10 6.86
N VAL A 332 8.50 -9.87 7.35
CA VAL A 332 7.72 -9.34 8.49
C VAL A 332 6.24 -9.22 8.14
N SER A 333 5.90 -8.73 6.93
CA SER A 333 4.51 -8.67 6.46
C SER A 333 3.85 -10.06 6.47
N ARG A 334 4.53 -11.11 6.03
CA ARG A 334 4.00 -12.49 6.08
C ARG A 334 3.73 -12.98 7.49
N ALA A 335 4.53 -12.56 8.45
CA ALA A 335 4.34 -12.92 9.84
C ALA A 335 3.11 -12.25 10.46
N TRP A 336 2.82 -11.00 10.08
CA TRP A 336 1.79 -10.17 10.70
C TRP A 336 0.49 -10.03 9.91
N GLN A 337 0.53 -10.15 8.58
CA GLN A 337 -0.64 -9.98 7.74
C GLN A 337 -1.76 -10.97 8.11
N GLY A 338 -2.96 -10.46 8.33
CA GLY A 338 -4.12 -11.23 8.80
C GLY A 338 -4.18 -11.47 10.31
N LYS A 339 -3.14 -11.09 11.05
CA LYS A 339 -3.07 -11.24 12.51
C LYS A 339 -3.23 -9.92 13.27
N TRP A 340 -3.34 -8.83 12.55
CA TRP A 340 -3.41 -7.48 13.08
C TRP A 340 -4.42 -7.29 14.21
N PRO A 341 -5.70 -7.64 14.05
CA PRO A 341 -6.69 -7.40 15.11
C PRO A 341 -6.53 -8.29 16.33
N THR A 342 -5.93 -9.48 16.17
CA THR A 342 -5.94 -10.53 17.19
C THR A 342 -4.62 -10.73 17.90
N GLU A 343 -3.50 -10.41 17.26
CA GLU A 343 -2.16 -10.73 17.80
C GLU A 343 -1.27 -9.49 18.01
N VAL A 344 -1.59 -8.37 17.37
CA VAL A 344 -0.85 -7.11 17.53
C VAL A 344 -1.71 -6.09 18.24
N PHE A 345 -1.55 -5.99 19.56
CA PHE A 345 -2.39 -5.14 20.42
C PHE A 345 -1.88 -3.70 20.54
N ALA A 346 -0.65 -3.43 20.12
CA ALA A 346 -0.05 -2.11 20.20
C ALA A 346 0.59 -1.75 18.88
N TYR A 347 0.00 -0.77 18.20
CA TYR A 347 0.56 -0.14 17.01
C TYR A 347 1.26 1.14 17.41
N LYS A 348 2.39 1.40 16.76
CA LYS A 348 3.07 2.68 16.81
C LYS A 348 2.97 3.34 15.44
N THR A 349 2.94 4.66 15.42
CA THR A 349 2.93 5.48 14.23
C THR A 349 3.89 6.66 14.41
N GLY A 350 4.44 7.16 13.32
CA GLY A 350 5.20 8.42 13.31
C GLY A 350 6.65 8.35 13.78
N GLN A 351 7.13 7.22 14.31
CA GLN A 351 8.55 7.07 14.64
C GLN A 351 9.28 6.41 13.48
N ILE A 352 10.30 7.07 12.95
CA ILE A 352 11.17 6.59 11.87
C ILE A 352 12.58 6.50 12.40
N ILE A 353 13.31 5.44 12.04
CA ILE A 353 14.71 5.23 12.46
C ILE A 353 15.63 5.55 11.30
N ASP A 354 16.49 6.55 11.48
CA ASP A 354 17.49 6.96 10.49
C ASP A 354 18.65 5.97 10.42
N LYS A 355 19.03 5.60 9.20
CA LYS A 355 20.11 4.66 8.86
C LYS A 355 20.95 5.21 7.71
N PRO A 356 22.14 5.76 7.93
CA PRO A 356 23.01 6.17 6.83
C PRO A 356 23.44 4.95 6.00
N ILE A 357 23.40 5.09 4.68
CA ILE A 357 23.92 4.09 3.74
C ILE A 357 25.35 4.50 3.39
N ILE A 358 26.33 3.70 3.79
CA ILE A 358 27.74 3.97 3.53
C ILE A 358 28.20 3.34 2.21
N ASP A 359 27.72 2.13 1.91
CA ASP A 359 28.06 1.38 0.69
C ASP A 359 26.96 0.37 0.35
N PHE A 360 26.33 0.51 -0.81
CA PHE A 360 25.29 -0.40 -1.30
C PHE A 360 25.81 -1.83 -1.53
N LYS A 361 27.06 -2.01 -1.96
CA LYS A 361 27.63 -3.32 -2.25
C LYS A 361 27.91 -4.12 -0.98
N ASN A 362 28.25 -3.42 0.11
CA ASN A 362 28.57 -4.02 1.40
C ASN A 362 27.46 -3.84 2.44
N ALA A 363 26.33 -3.20 2.08
CA ALA A 363 25.20 -3.08 2.98
C ALA A 363 24.70 -4.49 3.39
N LYS A 364 25.04 -4.88 4.61
CA LYS A 364 24.51 -6.11 5.23
C LYS A 364 23.01 -5.94 5.39
N LYS A 365 22.30 -7.07 5.63
CA LYS A 365 20.84 -7.16 5.86
C LYS A 365 20.26 -5.94 6.56
N SER A 366 19.02 -5.56 6.22
CA SER A 366 18.27 -4.60 7.02
C SER A 366 18.31 -5.05 8.48
N PHE A 367 18.52 -4.10 9.39
CA PHE A 367 18.62 -4.40 10.83
C PHE A 367 17.24 -4.60 11.48
N LEU A 368 16.34 -5.28 10.78
CA LEU A 368 15.06 -5.68 11.36
C LEU A 368 15.27 -6.88 12.29
N PRO A 369 14.55 -6.94 13.41
CA PRO A 369 14.53 -8.14 14.24
C PRO A 369 13.95 -9.31 13.43
N ASP A 370 14.32 -10.54 13.82
CA ASP A 370 13.72 -11.72 13.22
C ASP A 370 12.19 -11.66 13.36
N PRO A 371 11.44 -12.09 12.32
CA PRO A 371 9.98 -12.16 12.43
C PRO A 371 9.59 -12.95 13.66
N PRO A 372 8.66 -12.45 14.49
CA PRO A 372 8.25 -13.16 15.69
C PRO A 372 7.66 -14.52 15.29
N LYS A 373 7.97 -15.53 16.08
CA LYS A 373 7.29 -16.82 15.95
C LYS A 373 5.79 -16.59 16.17
N SER A 374 4.96 -17.15 15.35
CA SER A 374 3.51 -17.10 15.55
C SER A 374 3.17 -17.63 16.93
N ARG A 375 2.32 -16.94 17.69
CA ARG A 375 1.81 -17.51 18.94
C ARG A 375 1.10 -18.83 18.59
N PRO A 376 1.38 -19.92 19.34
CA PRO A 376 0.64 -21.16 19.16
C PRO A 376 -0.87 -20.90 19.28
N ARG A 377 -1.65 -21.57 18.47
CA ARG A 377 -3.11 -21.48 18.54
C ARG A 377 -3.62 -21.96 19.89
N LEU A 378 -4.84 -21.55 20.27
CA LEU A 378 -5.43 -21.97 21.56
C LEU A 378 -5.36 -23.50 21.79
N PRO A 379 -5.68 -24.38 20.80
CA PRO A 379 -5.52 -25.83 20.97
C PRO A 379 -4.09 -26.24 21.33
N GLU A 380 -3.10 -25.70 20.62
CA GLU A 380 -1.68 -26.03 20.82
C GLU A 380 -1.17 -25.55 22.19
N ARG A 381 -1.57 -24.34 22.60
CA ARG A 381 -1.23 -23.79 23.93
C ARG A 381 -1.84 -24.60 25.04
N THR A 382 -3.12 -24.94 24.91
CA THR A 382 -3.85 -25.74 25.89
C THR A 382 -3.25 -27.14 26.01
N ALA A 383 -2.95 -27.79 24.88
CA ALA A 383 -2.29 -29.09 24.87
C ALA A 383 -0.90 -29.03 25.53
N THR A 384 -0.10 -28.00 25.26
CA THR A 384 1.22 -27.80 25.87
C THR A 384 1.12 -27.60 27.40
N LYS A 385 0.17 -26.78 27.85
CA LYS A 385 -0.05 -26.52 29.29
C LYS A 385 -0.45 -27.78 30.05
N ASN A 386 -1.24 -28.64 29.43
CA ASN A 386 -1.76 -29.86 30.07
C ASN A 386 -0.96 -31.12 29.67
N ALA A 387 0.27 -30.97 29.13
CA ALA A 387 1.05 -32.09 28.65
C ALA A 387 1.36 -33.12 29.73
N ASP A 388 1.67 -32.68 30.95
CA ASP A 388 1.97 -33.56 32.10
C ASP A 388 0.70 -34.26 32.58
N VAL A 389 -0.43 -33.54 32.70
CA VAL A 389 -1.74 -34.10 33.04
C VAL A 389 -2.18 -35.14 32.02
N ALA A 390 -2.07 -34.80 30.71
CA ALA A 390 -2.41 -35.72 29.62
C ALA A 390 -1.52 -36.96 29.56
N LYS A 391 -0.26 -36.86 29.99
CA LYS A 391 0.66 -37.99 30.06
C LYS A 391 0.32 -38.97 31.22
N SER A 392 -0.03 -38.43 32.37
CA SER A 392 -0.45 -39.24 33.52
C SER A 392 -1.88 -39.76 33.39
N SER A 393 -2.75 -38.97 32.80
CA SER A 393 -4.19 -39.23 32.69
C SER A 393 -4.70 -38.95 31.25
N PRO A 394 -4.41 -39.85 30.26
CA PRO A 394 -4.70 -39.64 28.86
C PRO A 394 -6.18 -39.38 28.55
N TRP A 395 -7.09 -39.84 29.36
CA TRP A 395 -8.53 -39.63 29.27
C TRP A 395 -8.96 -38.18 29.51
N THR A 396 -8.10 -37.33 30.06
CA THR A 396 -8.36 -35.91 30.29
C THR A 396 -8.26 -35.08 28.99
N ILE A 397 -7.63 -35.60 27.94
CA ILE A 397 -7.43 -34.88 26.66
C ILE A 397 -8.77 -34.36 26.10
N GLY A 398 -9.79 -35.22 26.06
CA GLY A 398 -11.10 -34.83 25.58
C GLY A 398 -11.80 -33.74 26.40
N LEU A 399 -11.43 -33.56 27.65
CA LEU A 399 -12.02 -32.56 28.55
C LEU A 399 -11.52 -31.14 28.23
N PHE A 400 -10.21 -30.95 28.11
CA PHE A 400 -9.71 -29.63 27.77
C PHE A 400 -9.93 -29.28 26.28
N GLU A 401 -9.89 -30.26 25.37
CA GLU A 401 -10.27 -30.07 23.96
C GLU A 401 -11.75 -29.70 23.83
N GLY A 402 -12.64 -30.19 24.69
CA GLY A 402 -14.05 -29.81 24.71
C GLY A 402 -14.27 -28.32 24.96
N ILE A 403 -13.56 -27.73 25.92
CA ILE A 403 -13.59 -26.26 26.15
C ILE A 403 -13.05 -25.50 24.96
N VAL A 404 -11.90 -25.94 24.42
CA VAL A 404 -11.30 -25.31 23.25
C VAL A 404 -12.26 -25.33 22.06
N ALA A 405 -12.89 -26.47 21.79
CA ALA A 405 -13.85 -26.61 20.72
C ALA A 405 -15.07 -25.71 20.92
N ALA A 406 -15.59 -25.61 22.16
CA ALA A 406 -16.70 -24.69 22.47
C ALA A 406 -16.30 -23.22 22.19
N LYS A 407 -15.11 -22.78 22.60
CA LYS A 407 -14.59 -21.44 22.30
C LYS A 407 -14.42 -21.20 20.80
N GLU A 408 -13.96 -22.16 20.03
CA GLU A 408 -13.79 -22.03 18.58
C GLU A 408 -15.13 -22.02 17.83
N ILE A 409 -16.11 -22.81 18.26
CA ILE A 409 -17.47 -22.80 17.70
C ILE A 409 -18.18 -21.47 17.96
N ALA A 410 -18.02 -20.89 19.15
CA ALA A 410 -18.61 -19.61 19.50
C ALA A 410 -18.16 -18.45 18.57
N LYS A 411 -16.97 -18.57 17.97
CA LYS A 411 -16.42 -17.59 17.01
C LYS A 411 -16.95 -17.76 15.58
N GLN A 412 -17.65 -18.84 15.30
CA GLN A 412 -18.15 -19.10 13.96
C GLN A 412 -19.34 -18.19 13.61
N PRO A 413 -19.51 -17.79 12.34
CA PRO A 413 -20.64 -16.96 11.90
C PRO A 413 -21.96 -17.76 11.79
N LEU A 414 -22.29 -18.53 12.83
CA LEU A 414 -23.50 -19.34 12.90
C LEU A 414 -24.53 -18.65 13.80
N LYS A 415 -25.80 -18.63 13.37
CA LYS A 415 -26.88 -18.01 14.15
C LYS A 415 -27.05 -18.63 15.55
N GLN A 416 -26.70 -19.88 15.71
CA GLN A 416 -26.82 -20.64 16.95
C GLN A 416 -25.46 -21.08 17.52
N ALA A 417 -24.37 -20.39 17.20
CA ALA A 417 -23.04 -20.71 17.68
C ALA A 417 -22.98 -20.86 19.20
N ASN A 418 -23.57 -19.90 19.93
CA ASN A 418 -23.56 -19.92 21.40
C ASN A 418 -24.31 -21.11 21.99
N TRP A 419 -25.46 -21.46 21.39
CA TRP A 419 -26.23 -22.63 21.85
C TRP A 419 -25.48 -23.95 21.60
N ILE A 420 -24.83 -24.10 20.42
CA ILE A 420 -24.01 -25.28 20.12
C ILE A 420 -22.83 -25.36 21.08
N SER A 421 -22.15 -24.25 21.35
CA SER A 421 -21.03 -24.16 22.29
C SER A 421 -21.46 -24.51 23.72
N PHE A 422 -22.62 -24.02 24.15
CA PHE A 422 -23.16 -24.33 25.48
C PHE A 422 -23.44 -25.84 25.65
N ASN A 423 -24.01 -26.49 24.62
CA ASN A 423 -24.23 -27.94 24.66
C ASN A 423 -22.91 -28.73 24.70
N LEU A 424 -21.88 -28.24 24.04
CA LEU A 424 -20.56 -28.86 24.09
C LEU A 424 -19.92 -28.72 25.48
N LEU A 425 -20.12 -27.58 26.14
CA LEU A 425 -19.70 -27.38 27.52
C LEU A 425 -20.45 -28.31 28.50
N ASP A 426 -21.75 -28.52 28.30
CA ASP A 426 -22.55 -29.47 29.13
C ASP A 426 -22.07 -30.90 28.92
N LEU A 427 -21.81 -31.31 27.68
CA LEU A 427 -21.22 -32.61 27.39
C LEU A 427 -19.86 -32.78 28.04
N THR A 428 -19.02 -31.75 27.97
CA THR A 428 -17.68 -31.75 28.58
C THR A 428 -17.76 -31.90 30.10
N LEU A 429 -18.63 -31.14 30.76
CA LEU A 429 -18.86 -31.24 32.20
C LEU A 429 -19.40 -32.62 32.63
N SER A 430 -20.34 -33.13 31.84
CA SER A 430 -20.91 -34.46 32.11
C SER A 430 -19.87 -35.58 31.95
N THR A 431 -19.01 -35.46 30.95
CA THR A 431 -17.87 -36.35 30.72
C THR A 431 -16.85 -36.22 31.85
N ALA A 432 -16.55 -35.00 32.31
CA ALA A 432 -15.64 -34.77 33.44
C ALA A 432 -16.11 -35.49 34.70
N PHE A 433 -17.40 -35.38 35.04
CA PHE A 433 -17.95 -36.10 36.18
C PHE A 433 -17.86 -37.61 36.01
N LYS A 434 -18.14 -38.12 34.83
CA LYS A 434 -18.00 -39.56 34.55
C LYS A 434 -16.54 -40.01 34.74
N GLU A 435 -15.58 -39.30 34.12
CA GLU A 435 -14.17 -39.68 34.18
C GLU A 435 -13.62 -39.62 35.63
N TYR A 436 -14.03 -38.62 36.40
CA TYR A 436 -13.66 -38.51 37.81
C TYR A 436 -14.17 -39.70 38.64
N LEU A 437 -15.45 -40.08 38.46
CA LEU A 437 -16.04 -41.24 39.14
C LEU A 437 -15.35 -42.54 38.75
N VAL A 438 -14.98 -42.70 37.48
CA VAL A 438 -14.30 -43.92 37.00
C VAL A 438 -12.85 -44.00 37.47
N HIS A 439 -12.09 -42.93 37.25
CA HIS A 439 -10.64 -42.99 37.43
C HIS A 439 -10.15 -42.57 38.81
N GLU A 440 -10.82 -41.62 39.47
CA GLU A 440 -10.41 -41.14 40.78
C GLU A 440 -11.17 -41.85 41.93
N LYS A 441 -12.42 -42.24 41.66
CA LYS A 441 -13.25 -42.89 42.70
C LYS A 441 -13.48 -44.39 42.47
N ALA A 442 -13.01 -44.95 41.35
CA ALA A 442 -13.13 -46.37 40.99
C ALA A 442 -14.57 -46.92 41.10
N VAL A 443 -15.57 -46.14 40.72
CA VAL A 443 -16.99 -46.49 40.81
C VAL A 443 -17.35 -47.54 39.75
N ASP A 444 -18.05 -48.61 40.17
CA ASP A 444 -18.51 -49.65 39.26
C ASP A 444 -19.62 -49.15 38.28
N GLU A 445 -19.79 -49.89 37.16
CA GLU A 445 -20.70 -49.47 36.07
C GLU A 445 -22.17 -49.32 36.53
N ALA A 446 -22.66 -50.19 37.40
CA ALA A 446 -24.05 -50.13 37.84
C ALA A 446 -24.30 -48.89 38.71
N LYS A 447 -23.38 -48.56 39.59
CA LYS A 447 -23.43 -47.38 40.45
C LYS A 447 -23.20 -46.12 39.65
N LEU A 448 -22.30 -46.15 38.65
CA LEU A 448 -22.03 -45.05 37.74
C LEU A 448 -23.31 -44.62 36.98
N ARG A 449 -24.05 -45.54 36.41
CA ARG A 449 -25.35 -45.27 35.73
C ARG A 449 -26.35 -44.61 36.69
N SER A 450 -26.44 -45.08 37.93
CA SER A 450 -27.34 -44.49 38.92
C SER A 450 -26.96 -43.06 39.31
N LEU A 451 -25.66 -42.76 39.47
CA LEU A 451 -25.16 -41.47 39.87
C LEU A 451 -25.27 -40.42 38.75
N LEU A 452 -25.09 -40.82 37.49
CA LEU A 452 -25.15 -39.91 36.34
C LEU A 452 -26.54 -39.66 35.79
N GLN A 453 -27.56 -40.33 36.31
CA GLN A 453 -28.95 -39.99 35.96
C GLN A 453 -29.31 -38.60 36.51
N PRO A 454 -29.97 -37.73 35.73
CA PRO A 454 -30.29 -36.36 36.13
C PRO A 454 -31.51 -36.35 37.10
N THR A 455 -31.31 -36.70 38.34
CA THR A 455 -32.32 -36.65 39.41
C THR A 455 -31.77 -35.84 40.61
N ASP A 456 -32.66 -35.21 41.37
CA ASP A 456 -32.29 -34.46 42.57
C ASP A 456 -31.49 -35.32 43.56
N ARG A 457 -31.88 -36.60 43.66
CA ARG A 457 -31.19 -37.57 44.53
C ARG A 457 -29.77 -37.85 44.05
N SER A 458 -29.56 -38.01 42.75
CA SER A 458 -28.22 -38.23 42.18
C SER A 458 -27.33 -36.98 42.31
N MET A 459 -27.90 -35.81 42.18
CA MET A 459 -27.18 -34.55 42.39
C MET A 459 -26.70 -34.38 43.85
N ALA A 460 -27.53 -34.73 44.81
CA ALA A 460 -27.15 -34.73 46.23
C ALA A 460 -26.03 -35.75 46.51
N GLN A 461 -26.10 -36.95 45.95
CA GLN A 461 -25.08 -37.98 46.06
C GLN A 461 -23.76 -37.58 45.35
N LEU A 462 -23.84 -36.93 44.21
CA LEU A 462 -22.66 -36.41 43.52
C LEU A 462 -21.96 -35.32 44.34
N LYS A 463 -22.69 -34.43 45.01
CA LYS A 463 -22.14 -33.41 45.89
C LYS A 463 -21.29 -34.01 47.02
N GLU A 464 -21.69 -35.14 47.57
CA GLU A 464 -20.95 -35.83 48.62
C GLU A 464 -19.66 -36.50 48.09
N VAL A 465 -19.64 -36.87 46.81
CA VAL A 465 -18.51 -37.57 46.17
C VAL A 465 -17.46 -36.61 45.60
N PHE A 466 -17.91 -35.47 45.10
CA PHE A 466 -17.01 -34.45 44.52
C PHE A 466 -16.61 -33.45 45.61
N ASP A 467 -15.33 -33.22 45.74
CA ASP A 467 -14.78 -32.21 46.66
C ASP A 467 -14.75 -30.83 45.98
N LEU A 468 -15.92 -30.37 45.57
CA LEU A 468 -16.12 -29.03 44.99
C LEU A 468 -16.70 -28.10 46.06
N GLY A 469 -16.21 -26.85 46.12
CA GLY A 469 -16.74 -25.85 47.03
C GLY A 469 -18.25 -25.61 46.87
N ASP A 470 -18.94 -25.25 47.95
CA ASP A 470 -20.40 -25.04 47.91
C ASP A 470 -20.86 -24.05 46.86
N ASP A 471 -20.13 -22.96 46.63
CA ASP A 471 -20.44 -21.95 45.60
C ASP A 471 -20.33 -22.56 44.19
N LEU A 472 -19.23 -23.26 43.91
CA LEU A 472 -19.02 -23.90 42.61
C LEU A 472 -20.08 -24.95 42.33
N TRP A 473 -20.45 -25.75 43.34
CA TRP A 473 -21.50 -26.74 43.22
C TRP A 473 -22.89 -26.10 42.98
N HIS A 474 -23.15 -24.97 43.62
CA HIS A 474 -24.38 -24.21 43.37
C HIS A 474 -24.44 -23.73 41.89
N ARG A 475 -23.36 -23.22 41.38
CA ARG A 475 -23.25 -22.79 39.95
C ARG A 475 -23.43 -23.98 38.99
N VAL A 476 -22.86 -25.15 39.31
CA VAL A 476 -23.08 -26.41 38.55
C VAL A 476 -24.57 -26.79 38.55
N SER A 477 -25.23 -26.66 39.66
CA SER A 477 -26.69 -26.98 39.78
C SER A 477 -27.53 -26.03 38.95
N LEU A 478 -27.22 -24.73 38.93
CA LEU A 478 -27.89 -23.72 38.09
C LEU A 478 -27.66 -23.99 36.61
N PHE A 479 -26.41 -24.34 36.24
CA PHE A 479 -26.07 -24.67 34.84
C PHE A 479 -26.83 -25.88 34.34
N ARG A 480 -26.95 -26.94 35.12
CA ARG A 480 -27.73 -28.12 34.75
C ARG A 480 -29.21 -27.83 34.66
N LYS A 481 -29.79 -27.04 35.56
CA LYS A 481 -31.16 -26.59 35.50
C LYS A 481 -31.41 -25.79 34.22
N ARG A 482 -30.52 -24.88 33.87
CA ARG A 482 -30.62 -24.09 32.63
C ARG A 482 -30.59 -24.99 31.40
N ARG A 483 -29.77 -26.03 31.37
CA ARG A 483 -29.74 -27.02 30.30
C ARG A 483 -31.11 -27.71 30.17
N GLU A 484 -31.74 -28.14 31.27
CA GLU A 484 -33.07 -28.78 31.28
C GLU A 484 -34.12 -27.83 30.71
N ASP A 485 -34.10 -26.56 31.11
CA ASP A 485 -35.02 -25.54 30.58
C ASP A 485 -34.85 -25.37 29.06
N LEU A 486 -33.63 -25.46 28.54
CA LEU A 486 -33.35 -25.35 27.11
C LEU A 486 -33.78 -26.56 26.30
N PHE A 487 -33.73 -27.77 26.88
CA PHE A 487 -34.09 -29.01 26.21
C PHE A 487 -35.61 -29.33 26.26
N PHE A 488 -36.23 -29.05 27.39
CA PHE A 488 -37.64 -29.42 27.63
C PHE A 488 -38.61 -28.24 27.52
N GLY A 489 -38.07 -27.01 27.44
CA GLY A 489 -38.86 -25.81 27.26
C GLY A 489 -39.44 -25.70 25.85
N ARG A 490 -40.64 -25.08 25.72
CA ARG A 490 -41.31 -24.86 24.42
C ARG A 490 -40.65 -23.73 23.59
N ALA A 491 -39.88 -22.86 24.22
CA ALA A 491 -39.22 -21.74 23.54
C ALA A 491 -38.03 -22.21 22.72
N THR A 492 -37.75 -21.50 21.62
CA THR A 492 -36.49 -21.69 20.87
C THR A 492 -35.29 -21.35 21.78
N PRO A 493 -34.32 -22.27 21.92
CA PRO A 493 -33.18 -22.04 22.79
C PRO A 493 -32.38 -20.80 22.32
N THR A 494 -32.06 -19.91 23.24
CA THR A 494 -31.19 -18.76 22.99
C THR A 494 -30.18 -18.64 24.14
N ILE A 495 -28.91 -18.54 23.79
CA ILE A 495 -27.80 -18.34 24.73
C ILE A 495 -27.11 -17.02 24.40
N GLY A 496 -27.09 -16.11 25.36
CA GLY A 496 -26.35 -14.85 25.25
C GLY A 496 -24.85 -15.04 25.40
N THR A 497 -24.07 -14.09 24.90
CA THR A 497 -22.60 -14.14 25.01
C THR A 497 -22.12 -14.14 26.45
N ALA A 498 -22.73 -13.35 27.33
CA ALA A 498 -22.39 -13.31 28.75
C ALA A 498 -22.72 -14.64 29.46
N GLU A 499 -23.85 -15.27 29.11
CA GLU A 499 -24.25 -16.57 29.64
C GLU A 499 -23.27 -17.68 29.22
N LEU A 500 -22.86 -17.67 27.94
CA LEU A 500 -21.84 -18.60 27.44
C LEU A 500 -20.48 -18.40 28.10
N ALA A 501 -20.07 -17.15 28.33
CA ALA A 501 -18.82 -16.86 29.06
C ALA A 501 -18.87 -17.43 30.48
N SER A 502 -19.94 -17.17 31.23
CA SER A 502 -20.13 -17.72 32.59
C SER A 502 -20.14 -19.24 32.59
N ALA A 503 -20.75 -19.87 31.58
CA ALA A 503 -20.74 -21.35 31.45
C ALA A 503 -19.33 -21.89 31.15
N THR A 504 -18.56 -21.17 30.31
CA THR A 504 -17.17 -21.54 30.01
C THR A 504 -16.27 -21.45 31.26
N ASP A 505 -16.42 -20.37 32.03
CA ASP A 505 -15.68 -20.16 33.26
C ASP A 505 -16.01 -21.25 34.31
N LEU A 506 -17.28 -21.59 34.45
CA LEU A 506 -17.73 -22.66 35.31
C LEU A 506 -17.06 -24.00 34.97
N VAL A 507 -17.13 -24.41 33.68
CA VAL A 507 -16.56 -25.70 33.26
C VAL A 507 -15.04 -25.69 33.43
N ARG A 508 -14.38 -24.56 33.12
CA ARG A 508 -12.93 -24.39 33.32
C ARG A 508 -12.54 -24.58 34.80
N GLU A 509 -13.27 -23.95 35.71
CA GLU A 509 -13.03 -24.03 37.14
C GLU A 509 -13.24 -25.46 37.65
N VAL A 510 -14.30 -26.12 37.25
CA VAL A 510 -14.54 -27.54 37.62
C VAL A 510 -13.43 -28.46 37.11
N LEU A 511 -12.97 -28.28 35.86
CA LEU A 511 -11.89 -29.09 35.31
C LEU A 511 -10.55 -28.82 36.02
N HIS A 512 -10.33 -27.57 36.44
CA HIS A 512 -9.15 -27.22 37.23
C HIS A 512 -9.19 -27.91 38.60
N ASP A 513 -10.29 -27.82 39.33
CA ASP A 513 -10.41 -28.35 40.68
C ASP A 513 -10.38 -29.90 40.72
N LEU A 514 -10.97 -30.55 39.70
CA LEU A 514 -11.00 -32.03 39.66
C LEU A 514 -9.72 -32.65 39.08
N PHE A 515 -9.03 -31.98 38.15
CA PHE A 515 -7.96 -32.60 37.35
C PHE A 515 -6.73 -31.73 37.14
N GLU A 516 -6.65 -30.57 37.76
CA GLU A 516 -5.58 -29.57 37.54
C GLU A 516 -5.44 -29.10 36.09
N ILE A 517 -6.52 -29.23 35.27
CA ILE A 517 -6.54 -28.83 33.89
C ILE A 517 -6.55 -27.28 33.79
N ALA A 518 -5.63 -26.72 33.00
CA ALA A 518 -5.53 -25.29 32.75
C ALA A 518 -5.89 -24.95 31.32
N VAL A 519 -6.91 -24.10 31.13
CA VAL A 519 -7.30 -23.55 29.80
C VAL A 519 -7.23 -22.05 29.85
N ASP A 520 -6.53 -21.44 28.88
CA ASP A 520 -6.40 -19.98 28.74
C ASP A 520 -7.70 -19.32 28.27
N ASP A 521 -7.82 -18.04 28.57
CA ASP A 521 -8.92 -17.19 28.13
C ASP A 521 -8.88 -16.93 26.62
#